data_9eeb5102d0d531cec6f92e663f767aca
#
_entry.id   9eeb5102d0d531cec6f92e663f767aca
#
_cell.length_a   1.000
_cell.length_b   1.000
_cell.length_c   1.000
_cell.angle_alpha   90.00
_cell.angle_beta   90.00
_cell.angle_gamma   90.00
#
_symmetry.space_group_name_H-M   'P 1'
#
loop_
_entity.id
_entity.type
_entity.pdbx_description
1 polymer ?
#
loop_
_entity_poly.entity_id
_entity_poly.type
_entity_poly.pdbx_seq_one_letter_code
_entity_poly.pdbx_strand_id
1 'polypeptide(L)'
;MELFNCNDALEINNARIQHLDSLQLNFNNKTVLETGCGGRGDITKYLLSKNAIVTLNDYRKDNIMALLKSLNRNLDFNTWDLNKPFNLDKKFDIIVCYGTLYHLNKPEEAIVNFANSCNEFLVLSTCTNGKNDDSINIISEHITMSNAAGDGLGCRPGRMFIYNTLSKNFKYTYLIKTQPRNNEFPLKFPANPSSNARNVFIGSHIKLESDLLVEEFISEFTY
;
A
#
# COMPACT_ATOMS: atom_id res chain seq x y z
N MET A 1 6.16 5.18 -18.43
CA MET A 1 5.11 6.18 -18.15
C MET A 1 3.72 5.80 -18.67
N GLU A 2 3.59 5.06 -19.75
CA GLU A 2 2.28 4.66 -20.31
C GLU A 2 1.43 3.82 -19.36
N LEU A 3 2.02 2.89 -18.60
CA LEU A 3 1.31 2.03 -17.65
C LEU A 3 0.58 2.80 -16.53
N PHE A 4 1.14 3.90 -16.04
CA PHE A 4 0.51 4.71 -15.00
C PHE A 4 -0.59 5.64 -15.53
N ASN A 5 -0.70 5.78 -16.87
CA ASN A 5 -1.63 6.69 -17.53
C ASN A 5 -2.76 5.94 -18.27
N CYS A 6 -2.82 4.60 -18.18
CA CYS A 6 -3.96 3.87 -18.73
C CYS A 6 -5.23 4.14 -17.88
N ASN A 7 -6.39 4.08 -18.51
CA ASN A 7 -7.68 4.37 -17.85
C ASN A 7 -7.88 3.51 -16.59
N ASP A 8 -7.55 2.22 -16.66
CA ASP A 8 -7.71 1.29 -15.53
C ASP A 8 -6.87 1.72 -14.32
N ALA A 9 -5.60 2.12 -14.53
CA ALA A 9 -4.75 2.62 -13.45
C ALA A 9 -5.29 3.90 -12.82
N LEU A 10 -5.88 4.78 -13.65
CA LEU A 10 -6.52 6.02 -13.20
C LEU A 10 -7.74 5.75 -12.32
N GLU A 11 -8.63 4.86 -12.78
CA GLU A 11 -9.85 4.47 -12.07
C GLU A 11 -9.52 3.83 -10.73
N ILE A 12 -8.56 2.89 -10.71
CA ILE A 12 -8.11 2.25 -9.48
C ILE A 12 -7.54 3.28 -8.49
N ASN A 13 -6.68 4.19 -8.94
CA ASN A 13 -6.08 5.18 -8.05
C ASN A 13 -7.12 6.19 -7.54
N ASN A 14 -8.05 6.62 -8.37
CA ASN A 14 -9.15 7.47 -7.93
C ASN A 14 -10.02 6.79 -6.87
N ALA A 15 -10.39 5.52 -7.10
CA ALA A 15 -11.16 4.75 -6.12
C ALA A 15 -10.41 4.57 -4.79
N ARG A 16 -9.10 4.33 -4.83
CA ARG A 16 -8.23 4.23 -3.65
C ARG A 16 -8.18 5.54 -2.86
N ILE A 17 -8.03 6.67 -3.55
CA ILE A 17 -7.96 8.00 -2.92
C ILE A 17 -9.28 8.34 -2.26
N GLN A 18 -10.41 8.15 -2.95
CA GLN A 18 -11.74 8.38 -2.39
C GLN A 18 -11.99 7.53 -1.15
N HIS A 19 -11.60 6.25 -1.20
CA HIS A 19 -11.72 5.36 -0.06
C HIS A 19 -10.79 5.77 1.08
N LEU A 20 -9.52 6.09 0.81
CA LEU A 20 -8.59 6.56 1.83
C LEU A 20 -9.09 7.84 2.51
N ASP A 21 -9.69 8.75 1.73
CA ASP A 21 -10.28 9.98 2.25
C ASP A 21 -11.49 9.71 3.17
N SER A 22 -12.31 8.72 2.82
CA SER A 22 -13.49 8.33 3.63
C SER A 22 -13.13 7.77 5.01
N LEU A 23 -11.90 7.29 5.21
CA LEU A 23 -11.43 6.76 6.48
C LEU A 23 -11.14 7.87 7.52
N GLN A 24 -11.08 9.13 7.11
CA GLN A 24 -10.84 10.30 7.96
C GLN A 24 -9.56 10.18 8.81
N LEU A 25 -8.53 9.47 8.31
CA LEU A 25 -7.24 9.34 8.99
C LEU A 25 -6.52 10.69 9.01
N ASN A 26 -5.88 11.01 10.12
CA ASN A 26 -5.20 12.29 10.28
C ASN A 26 -3.79 12.25 9.70
N PHE A 27 -3.58 12.93 8.57
CA PHE A 27 -2.28 13.13 7.92
C PHE A 27 -1.68 14.52 8.19
N ASN A 28 -2.44 15.45 8.79
CA ASN A 28 -2.03 16.84 8.95
C ASN A 28 -0.78 16.96 9.83
N ASN A 29 0.29 17.57 9.30
CA ASN A 29 1.60 17.72 9.93
C ASN A 29 2.29 16.39 10.33
N LYS A 30 1.86 15.25 9.77
CA LYS A 30 2.48 13.94 9.99
C LYS A 30 3.61 13.69 9.00
N THR A 31 4.69 13.07 9.46
CA THR A 31 5.73 12.53 8.58
C THR A 31 5.23 11.24 7.96
N VAL A 32 5.19 11.20 6.62
CA VAL A 32 4.63 10.07 5.87
C VAL A 32 5.66 9.50 4.92
N LEU A 33 5.92 8.20 5.01
CA LEU A 33 6.64 7.46 3.98
C LEU A 33 5.63 6.88 2.98
N GLU A 34 5.70 7.32 1.73
CA GLU A 34 4.97 6.69 0.64
C GLU A 34 5.88 5.72 -0.09
N THR A 35 5.50 4.43 -0.13
CA THR A 35 6.27 3.38 -0.79
C THR A 35 5.70 3.05 -2.17
N GLY A 36 6.58 2.99 -3.20
CA GLY A 36 6.18 2.77 -4.58
C GLY A 36 5.36 3.93 -5.14
N CYS A 37 5.86 5.16 -5.00
CA CYS A 37 5.14 6.36 -5.39
C CYS A 37 4.80 6.43 -6.90
N GLY A 38 5.54 5.69 -7.74
CA GLY A 38 5.38 5.71 -9.18
C GLY A 38 5.69 7.06 -9.81
N GLY A 39 5.67 7.13 -11.13
CA GLY A 39 5.98 8.38 -11.85
C GLY A 39 4.84 9.40 -11.90
N ARG A 40 3.63 9.04 -11.45
CA ARG A 40 2.43 9.88 -11.50
C ARG A 40 2.10 10.53 -10.16
N GLY A 41 2.31 9.81 -9.05
CA GLY A 41 2.16 10.29 -7.68
C GLY A 41 0.75 10.73 -7.29
N ASP A 42 -0.27 9.96 -7.65
CA ASP A 42 -1.65 10.30 -7.30
C ASP A 42 -1.85 10.31 -5.78
N ILE A 43 -1.29 9.30 -5.08
CA ILE A 43 -1.31 9.23 -3.61
C ILE A 43 -0.44 10.34 -3.01
N THR A 44 0.74 10.62 -3.59
CA THR A 44 1.58 11.76 -3.16
C THR A 44 0.80 13.07 -3.16
N LYS A 45 0.10 13.37 -4.25
CA LYS A 45 -0.70 14.59 -4.38
C LYS A 45 -1.80 14.67 -3.32
N TYR A 46 -2.47 13.54 -3.06
CA TYR A 46 -3.47 13.43 -2.01
C TYR A 46 -2.85 13.72 -0.64
N LEU A 47 -1.75 13.06 -0.28
CA LEU A 47 -1.07 13.27 1.01
C LEU A 47 -0.63 14.72 1.19
N LEU A 48 -0.05 15.34 0.16
CA LEU A 48 0.32 16.75 0.19
C LEU A 48 -0.90 17.67 0.36
N SER A 49 -2.05 17.33 -0.21
CA SER A 49 -3.30 18.10 -0.02
C SER A 49 -3.84 18.01 1.41
N LYS A 50 -3.43 16.98 2.17
CA LYS A 50 -3.73 16.80 3.60
C LYS A 50 -2.67 17.40 4.53
N ASN A 51 -1.75 18.23 4.01
CA ASN A 51 -0.63 18.83 4.72
C ASN A 51 0.34 17.80 5.35
N ALA A 52 0.50 16.62 4.76
CA ALA A 52 1.50 15.65 5.19
C ALA A 52 2.92 16.09 4.79
N ILE A 53 3.91 15.70 5.60
CA ILE A 53 5.34 15.86 5.31
C ILE A 53 5.80 14.55 4.65
N VAL A 54 5.78 14.52 3.31
CA VAL A 54 5.95 13.29 2.52
C VAL A 54 7.40 13.05 2.19
N THR A 55 7.87 11.83 2.46
CA THR A 55 9.09 11.24 1.92
C THR A 55 8.71 10.14 0.93
N LEU A 56 9.27 10.17 -0.27
CA LEU A 56 8.98 9.21 -1.33
C LEU A 56 9.93 8.02 -1.24
N ASN A 57 9.42 6.83 -1.56
CA ASN A 57 10.26 5.68 -1.91
C ASN A 57 9.74 5.05 -3.19
N ASP A 58 10.65 4.77 -4.12
CA ASP A 58 10.41 3.92 -5.28
C ASP A 58 11.76 3.29 -5.67
N TYR A 59 11.79 1.98 -5.91
CA TYR A 59 13.00 1.30 -6.35
C TYR A 59 13.57 1.91 -7.64
N ARG A 60 12.69 2.44 -8.51
CA ARG A 60 13.05 3.08 -9.77
C ARG A 60 13.16 4.59 -9.60
N LYS A 61 14.39 5.07 -9.57
CA LYS A 61 14.70 6.51 -9.42
C LYS A 61 14.06 7.37 -10.52
N ASP A 62 13.93 6.85 -11.73
CA ASP A 62 13.29 7.55 -12.84
C ASP A 62 11.81 7.85 -12.58
N ASN A 63 11.07 6.97 -11.89
CA ASN A 63 9.71 7.24 -11.43
C ASN A 63 9.68 8.45 -10.50
N ILE A 64 10.56 8.49 -9.50
CA ILE A 64 10.65 9.61 -8.55
C ILE A 64 10.97 10.91 -9.29
N MET A 65 11.95 10.89 -10.18
CA MET A 65 12.37 12.09 -10.92
C MET A 65 11.25 12.62 -11.83
N ALA A 66 10.49 11.71 -12.47
CA ALA A 66 9.33 12.09 -13.26
C ALA A 66 8.23 12.74 -12.39
N LEU A 67 7.99 12.17 -11.21
CA LEU A 67 7.03 12.70 -10.24
C LEU A 67 7.44 14.09 -9.74
N LEU A 68 8.66 14.26 -9.24
CA LEU A 68 9.16 15.55 -8.73
C LEU A 68 9.07 16.64 -9.81
N LYS A 69 9.41 16.30 -11.06
CA LYS A 69 9.25 17.21 -12.22
C LYS A 69 7.79 17.60 -12.44
N SER A 70 6.87 16.62 -12.33
CA SER A 70 5.43 16.89 -12.54
C SER A 70 4.82 17.75 -11.45
N LEU A 71 5.32 17.62 -10.21
CA LEU A 71 4.88 18.40 -9.06
C LEU A 71 5.49 19.82 -9.04
N ASN A 72 6.55 20.06 -9.81
CA ASN A 72 7.40 21.25 -9.71
C ASN A 72 7.79 21.55 -8.25
N ARG A 73 8.14 20.50 -7.50
CA ARG A 73 8.43 20.57 -6.07
C ARG A 73 9.50 19.54 -5.71
N ASN A 74 10.39 19.91 -4.81
CA ASN A 74 11.35 18.98 -4.21
C ASN A 74 10.73 18.33 -2.96
N LEU A 75 10.83 17.01 -2.88
CA LEU A 75 10.47 16.21 -1.72
C LEU A 75 11.67 15.31 -1.37
N ASP A 76 11.80 14.96 -0.10
CA ASP A 76 12.75 13.93 0.32
C ASP A 76 12.40 12.60 -0.34
N PHE A 77 13.41 11.84 -0.74
CA PHE A 77 13.18 10.54 -1.35
C PHE A 77 14.29 9.54 -1.11
N ASN A 78 13.96 8.26 -1.25
CA ASN A 78 14.86 7.12 -1.20
C ASN A 78 14.55 6.14 -2.34
N THR A 79 15.54 5.28 -2.64
CA THR A 79 15.40 4.20 -3.64
C THR A 79 15.64 2.83 -2.99
N TRP A 80 15.10 2.62 -1.79
CA TRP A 80 15.27 1.36 -1.07
C TRP A 80 14.59 0.21 -1.80
N ASP A 81 15.28 -0.90 -1.85
CA ASP A 81 14.72 -2.19 -2.22
C ASP A 81 13.96 -2.77 -1.02
N LEU A 82 12.64 -2.74 -1.09
CA LEU A 82 11.77 -3.18 0.01
C LEU A 82 11.80 -4.71 0.25
N ASN A 83 12.45 -5.49 -0.62
CA ASN A 83 12.78 -6.90 -0.37
C ASN A 83 13.97 -7.08 0.58
N LYS A 84 14.64 -5.99 0.96
CA LYS A 84 15.79 -6.00 1.85
C LYS A 84 15.48 -5.27 3.15
N PRO A 85 16.12 -5.65 4.25
CA PRO A 85 16.05 -4.86 5.46
C PRO A 85 16.50 -3.42 5.19
N PHE A 86 15.73 -2.46 5.66
CA PHE A 86 16.14 -1.07 5.70
C PHE A 86 16.11 -0.59 7.15
N ASN A 87 17.20 0.01 7.56
CA ASN A 87 17.30 0.59 8.89
C ASN A 87 17.22 2.11 8.75
N LEU A 88 16.28 2.71 9.45
CA LEU A 88 16.05 4.15 9.41
C LEU A 88 16.59 4.77 10.70
N ASP A 89 17.33 5.87 10.56
CA ASP A 89 17.78 6.67 11.71
C ASP A 89 16.60 7.31 12.45
N LYS A 90 15.48 7.47 11.76
CA LYS A 90 14.21 7.99 12.32
C LYS A 90 13.02 7.23 11.77
N LYS A 91 11.97 7.08 12.58
CA LYS A 91 10.70 6.52 12.15
C LYS A 91 9.82 7.59 11.51
N PHE A 92 8.87 7.14 10.69
CA PHE A 92 7.77 7.96 10.18
C PHE A 92 6.55 7.81 11.10
N ASP A 93 5.70 8.83 11.16
CA ASP A 93 4.44 8.70 11.87
C ASP A 93 3.53 7.70 11.13
N ILE A 94 3.48 7.80 9.81
CA ILE A 94 2.60 6.98 8.98
C ILE A 94 3.40 6.40 7.80
N ILE A 95 3.07 5.16 7.43
CA ILE A 95 3.53 4.55 6.17
C ILE A 95 2.31 4.28 5.28
N VAL A 96 2.40 4.67 4.02
CA VAL A 96 1.39 4.39 3.00
C VAL A 96 2.01 3.48 1.93
N CYS A 97 1.51 2.24 1.86
CA CYS A 97 1.94 1.22 0.90
C CYS A 97 0.76 0.86 -0.02
N TYR A 98 0.54 1.68 -1.04
CA TYR A 98 -0.59 1.51 -1.96
C TYR A 98 -0.12 1.00 -3.33
N GLY A 99 -0.31 -0.31 -3.53
CA GLY A 99 0.01 -0.93 -4.81
C GLY A 99 1.47 -1.40 -4.96
N THR A 100 2.20 -1.57 -3.85
CA THR A 100 3.62 -1.94 -3.89
C THR A 100 3.89 -3.35 -3.37
N LEU A 101 3.25 -3.77 -2.27
CA LEU A 101 3.57 -5.04 -1.59
C LEU A 101 3.54 -6.25 -2.54
N TYR A 102 2.60 -6.30 -3.47
CA TYR A 102 2.47 -7.42 -4.39
C TYR A 102 3.56 -7.47 -5.48
N HIS A 103 4.41 -6.45 -5.60
CA HIS A 103 5.64 -6.45 -6.41
C HIS A 103 6.88 -6.93 -5.64
N LEU A 104 6.72 -7.39 -4.41
CA LEU A 104 7.81 -7.89 -3.57
C LEU A 104 7.73 -9.41 -3.48
N ASN A 105 8.89 -10.07 -3.42
CA ASN A 105 8.97 -11.52 -3.21
C ASN A 105 9.07 -11.91 -1.73
N LYS A 106 9.30 -10.92 -0.85
CA LYS A 106 9.42 -11.06 0.60
C LYS A 106 8.42 -10.16 1.34
N PRO A 107 7.11 -10.38 1.16
CA PRO A 107 6.08 -9.49 1.72
C PRO A 107 6.07 -9.48 3.26
N GLU A 108 6.46 -10.57 3.93
CA GLU A 108 6.56 -10.62 5.39
C GLU A 108 7.68 -9.70 5.90
N GLU A 109 8.89 -9.81 5.32
CA GLU A 109 10.02 -8.96 5.70
C GLU A 109 9.70 -7.47 5.47
N ALA A 110 9.01 -7.14 4.38
CA ALA A 110 8.59 -5.77 4.11
C ALA A 110 7.61 -5.23 5.17
N ILE A 111 6.61 -6.03 5.57
CA ILE A 111 5.65 -5.63 6.63
C ILE A 111 6.37 -5.45 7.97
N VAL A 112 7.30 -6.35 8.32
CA VAL A 112 8.12 -6.23 9.54
C VAL A 112 8.95 -4.93 9.50
N ASN A 113 9.58 -4.62 8.38
CA ASN A 113 10.35 -3.39 8.21
C ASN A 113 9.46 -2.15 8.34
N PHE A 114 8.26 -2.17 7.77
CA PHE A 114 7.29 -1.09 7.91
C PHE A 114 6.89 -0.90 9.38
N ALA A 115 6.56 -1.98 10.10
CA ALA A 115 6.18 -1.89 11.51
C ALA A 115 7.31 -1.29 12.37
N ASN A 116 8.56 -1.70 12.13
CA ASN A 116 9.72 -1.19 12.83
C ASN A 116 10.03 0.29 12.51
N SER A 117 9.59 0.77 11.35
CA SER A 117 9.85 2.12 10.83
C SER A 117 8.67 3.07 11.00
N CYS A 118 7.58 2.62 11.63
CA CYS A 118 6.34 3.35 11.82
C CYS A 118 6.10 3.68 13.29
N ASN A 119 5.65 4.91 13.59
CA ASN A 119 5.28 5.31 14.95
C ASN A 119 3.79 5.11 15.22
N GLU A 120 2.93 5.38 14.25
CA GLU A 120 1.48 5.36 14.42
C GLU A 120 0.83 4.23 13.65
N PHE A 121 0.77 4.30 12.30
CA PHE A 121 0.11 3.27 11.52
C PHE A 121 0.63 3.13 10.09
N LEU A 122 0.44 1.93 9.56
CA LEU A 122 0.62 1.55 8.16
C LEU A 122 -0.75 1.41 7.50
N VAL A 123 -0.99 2.08 6.37
CA VAL A 123 -2.12 1.77 5.48
C VAL A 123 -1.60 1.01 4.28
N LEU A 124 -2.13 -0.19 4.06
CA LEU A 124 -1.66 -1.13 3.06
C LEU A 124 -2.78 -1.50 2.08
N SER A 125 -2.61 -1.21 0.78
CA SER A 125 -3.48 -1.70 -0.29
C SER A 125 -2.68 -2.58 -1.24
N THR A 126 -3.09 -3.85 -1.40
CA THR A 126 -2.35 -4.83 -2.19
C THR A 126 -3.24 -5.80 -2.95
N CYS A 127 -2.71 -6.38 -4.03
CA CYS A 127 -3.30 -7.56 -4.64
C CYS A 127 -3.10 -8.78 -3.75
N THR A 128 -4.13 -9.62 -3.66
CA THR A 128 -4.10 -10.90 -2.96
C THR A 128 -4.37 -12.04 -3.95
N ASN A 129 -4.23 -13.29 -3.49
CA ASN A 129 -4.65 -14.46 -4.27
C ASN A 129 -6.18 -14.68 -4.26
N GLY A 130 -6.94 -13.78 -3.65
CA GLY A 130 -8.39 -13.85 -3.53
C GLY A 130 -8.90 -14.81 -2.46
N LYS A 131 -8.02 -15.46 -1.67
CA LYS A 131 -8.39 -16.42 -0.64
C LYS A 131 -8.24 -15.85 0.77
N ASN A 132 -8.92 -16.49 1.72
CA ASN A 132 -8.80 -16.22 3.15
C ASN A 132 -7.84 -17.24 3.82
N ASP A 133 -6.66 -17.44 3.24
CA ASP A 133 -5.64 -18.37 3.73
C ASP A 133 -4.29 -17.68 4.00
N ASP A 134 -3.32 -18.43 4.55
CA ASP A 134 -1.96 -17.96 4.84
C ASP A 134 -0.97 -18.25 3.69
N SER A 135 -1.46 -18.63 2.52
CA SER A 135 -0.58 -18.96 1.39
C SER A 135 0.01 -17.70 0.74
N ILE A 136 1.18 -17.86 0.12
CA ILE A 136 1.82 -16.84 -0.71
C ILE A 136 2.12 -17.47 -2.07
N ASN A 137 1.54 -16.90 -3.12
CA ASN A 137 1.89 -17.27 -4.49
C ASN A 137 2.95 -16.30 -5.01
N ILE A 138 4.17 -16.79 -5.26
CA ILE A 138 5.20 -16.01 -5.96
C ILE A 138 4.90 -16.06 -7.45
N ILE A 139 5.00 -14.91 -8.09
CA ILE A 139 4.76 -14.75 -9.53
C ILE A 139 5.95 -14.07 -10.20
N SER A 140 6.16 -14.38 -11.48
CA SER A 140 7.16 -13.68 -12.31
C SER A 140 6.58 -12.37 -12.83
N GLU A 141 7.38 -11.31 -12.80
CA GLU A 141 7.07 -10.00 -13.37
C GLU A 141 8.10 -9.63 -14.45
N HIS A 142 7.66 -8.89 -15.45
CA HIS A 142 8.58 -8.38 -16.48
C HIS A 142 9.37 -7.19 -15.93
N ILE A 143 10.67 -7.38 -15.70
CA ILE A 143 11.56 -6.36 -15.13
C ILE A 143 11.64 -5.05 -15.92
N THR A 144 11.27 -5.08 -17.21
CA THR A 144 11.23 -3.88 -18.06
C THR A 144 10.02 -2.99 -17.82
N MET A 145 9.01 -3.50 -17.12
CA MET A 145 7.83 -2.69 -16.79
C MET A 145 8.16 -1.70 -15.66
N SER A 146 7.70 -0.48 -15.79
CA SER A 146 8.01 0.61 -14.84
C SER A 146 7.45 0.40 -13.42
N ASN A 147 6.54 -0.55 -13.24
CA ASN A 147 5.95 -0.94 -11.96
C ASN A 147 6.48 -2.28 -11.41
N ALA A 148 7.31 -3.01 -12.15
CA ALA A 148 7.82 -4.30 -11.70
C ALA A 148 8.92 -4.17 -10.65
N ALA A 149 9.02 -5.18 -9.78
CA ALA A 149 10.16 -5.33 -8.86
C ALA A 149 11.50 -5.44 -9.61
N GLY A 150 12.58 -5.05 -8.94
CA GLY A 150 13.91 -5.05 -9.54
C GLY A 150 14.46 -6.44 -9.86
N ASP A 151 13.99 -7.47 -9.16
CA ASP A 151 14.37 -8.88 -9.33
C ASP A 151 13.40 -9.68 -10.21
N GLY A 152 12.33 -9.06 -10.71
CA GLY A 152 11.33 -9.69 -11.55
C GLY A 152 10.42 -10.68 -10.83
N LEU A 153 10.33 -10.64 -9.51
CA LEU A 153 9.46 -11.47 -8.71
C LEU A 153 8.50 -10.63 -7.87
N GLY A 154 7.23 -10.94 -7.97
CA GLY A 154 6.18 -10.39 -7.12
C GLY A 154 5.45 -11.48 -6.35
N CYS A 155 4.43 -11.13 -5.60
CA CYS A 155 3.61 -12.07 -4.84
C CYS A 155 2.11 -11.79 -4.94
N ARG A 156 1.34 -12.81 -4.61
CA ARG A 156 -0.10 -12.72 -4.33
C ARG A 156 -0.36 -13.45 -3.01
N PRO A 157 -0.23 -12.76 -1.88
CA PRO A 157 -0.48 -13.36 -0.57
C PRO A 157 -1.97 -13.59 -0.35
N GLY A 158 -2.32 -14.58 0.47
CA GLY A 158 -3.65 -14.75 1.01
C GLY A 158 -3.98 -13.63 2.00
N ARG A 159 -5.26 -13.34 2.20
CA ARG A 159 -5.70 -12.26 3.09
C ARG A 159 -5.34 -12.53 4.56
N MET A 160 -5.44 -13.80 4.99
CA MET A 160 -5.08 -14.19 6.35
C MET A 160 -3.58 -14.05 6.59
N PHE A 161 -2.73 -14.33 5.59
CA PHE A 161 -1.29 -14.10 5.69
C PHE A 161 -0.98 -12.62 6.03
N ILE A 162 -1.61 -11.68 5.30
CA ILE A 162 -1.39 -10.24 5.55
C ILE A 162 -1.89 -9.86 6.94
N TYR A 163 -3.12 -10.26 7.28
CA TYR A 163 -3.73 -9.96 8.58
C TYR A 163 -2.89 -10.51 9.74
N ASN A 164 -2.47 -11.76 9.68
CA ASN A 164 -1.65 -12.39 10.71
C ASN A 164 -0.26 -11.74 10.82
N THR A 165 0.36 -11.39 9.69
CA THR A 165 1.65 -10.70 9.71
C THR A 165 1.54 -9.31 10.34
N LEU A 166 0.49 -8.57 10.03
CA LEU A 166 0.22 -7.28 10.69
C LEU A 166 -0.04 -7.48 12.18
N SER A 167 -0.86 -8.45 12.58
CA SER A 167 -1.21 -8.72 13.98
C SER A 167 -0.02 -9.15 14.85
N LYS A 168 1.00 -9.75 14.24
CA LYS A 168 2.26 -10.10 14.94
C LYS A 168 3.16 -8.88 15.17
N ASN A 169 3.04 -7.82 14.38
CA ASN A 169 3.99 -6.72 14.35
C ASN A 169 3.41 -5.36 14.77
N PHE A 170 2.10 -5.24 14.81
CA PHE A 170 1.39 -4.04 15.28
C PHE A 170 0.52 -4.37 16.48
N LYS A 171 0.24 -3.37 17.31
CA LYS A 171 -0.63 -3.51 18.49
C LYS A 171 -2.10 -3.74 18.08
N TYR A 172 -2.51 -3.14 16.98
CA TYR A 172 -3.86 -3.24 16.42
C TYR A 172 -3.77 -3.58 14.94
N THR A 173 -4.67 -4.42 14.46
CA THR A 173 -4.82 -4.73 13.04
C THR A 173 -6.27 -4.56 12.65
N TYR A 174 -6.49 -3.76 11.62
CA TYR A 174 -7.85 -3.48 11.16
C TYR A 174 -8.06 -3.94 9.73
N LEU A 175 -9.22 -4.54 9.50
CA LEU A 175 -9.89 -4.55 8.21
C LEU A 175 -10.86 -3.35 8.16
N ILE A 176 -11.22 -2.95 6.95
CA ILE A 176 -12.09 -1.81 6.71
C ILE A 176 -13.41 -2.36 6.18
N LYS A 177 -14.55 -2.03 6.78
CA LYS A 177 -15.88 -2.51 6.38
C LYS A 177 -16.24 -2.18 4.93
N THR A 178 -15.59 -1.15 4.38
CA THR A 178 -15.78 -0.72 2.99
C THR A 178 -14.60 -1.06 2.10
N GLN A 179 -14.82 -1.06 0.79
CA GLN A 179 -13.79 -1.23 -0.23
C GLN A 179 -13.80 -0.05 -1.20
N PRO A 180 -12.66 0.26 -1.85
CA PRO A 180 -12.63 1.19 -2.98
C PRO A 180 -13.63 0.76 -4.07
N ARG A 181 -14.38 1.71 -4.63
CA ARG A 181 -15.37 1.45 -5.70
C ARG A 181 -14.69 1.16 -7.03
N ASN A 182 -14.17 -0.06 -7.15
CA ASN A 182 -13.54 -0.55 -8.37
C ASN A 182 -13.62 -2.09 -8.41
N ASN A 183 -13.77 -2.67 -9.59
CA ASN A 183 -13.95 -4.10 -9.79
C ASN A 183 -12.79 -4.98 -9.29
N GLU A 184 -11.59 -4.41 -9.11
CA GLU A 184 -10.46 -5.12 -8.53
C GLU A 184 -10.52 -5.21 -6.99
N PHE A 185 -11.54 -4.62 -6.35
CA PHE A 185 -11.80 -4.70 -4.91
C PHE A 185 -13.09 -5.48 -4.66
N PRO A 186 -13.03 -6.82 -4.56
CA PRO A 186 -14.21 -7.64 -4.34
C PRO A 186 -14.90 -7.32 -3.02
N LEU A 187 -16.24 -7.31 -3.02
CA LEU A 187 -17.03 -7.13 -1.79
C LEU A 187 -17.22 -8.42 -1.01
N LYS A 188 -16.78 -9.56 -1.54
CA LYS A 188 -16.86 -10.86 -0.88
C LYS A 188 -15.62 -11.70 -1.17
N PHE A 189 -15.10 -12.34 -0.12
CA PHE A 189 -14.01 -13.31 -0.21
C PHE A 189 -14.43 -14.68 0.34
N PRO A 190 -13.95 -15.80 -0.23
CA PRO A 190 -12.98 -15.84 -1.33
C PRO A 190 -13.53 -15.27 -2.62
N ALA A 191 -12.66 -14.56 -3.35
CA ALA A 191 -12.99 -13.94 -4.62
C ALA A 191 -12.71 -14.91 -5.79
N ASN A 192 -13.23 -14.58 -6.98
CA ASN A 192 -12.92 -15.35 -8.19
C ASN A 192 -11.41 -15.35 -8.45
N PRO A 193 -10.76 -16.52 -8.56
CA PRO A 193 -9.32 -16.62 -8.74
C PRO A 193 -8.80 -16.04 -10.08
N SER A 194 -9.67 -15.80 -11.05
CA SER A 194 -9.31 -15.17 -12.32
C SER A 194 -9.29 -13.64 -12.27
N SER A 195 -9.75 -13.03 -11.19
CA SER A 195 -9.75 -11.57 -11.00
C SER A 195 -8.58 -11.13 -10.12
N ASN A 196 -8.04 -9.94 -10.40
CA ASN A 196 -7.21 -9.28 -9.40
C ASN A 196 -8.09 -9.01 -8.18
N ALA A 197 -7.69 -9.53 -7.02
CA ALA A 197 -8.44 -9.36 -5.78
C ALA A 197 -7.63 -8.46 -4.85
N ARG A 198 -7.96 -7.17 -4.82
CA ARG A 198 -7.30 -6.21 -3.93
C ARG A 198 -8.05 -6.09 -2.63
N ASN A 199 -7.31 -5.77 -1.58
CA ASN A 199 -7.89 -5.45 -0.28
C ASN A 199 -7.07 -4.38 0.41
N VAL A 200 -7.68 -3.69 1.39
CA VAL A 200 -7.03 -2.67 2.20
C VAL A 200 -6.97 -3.16 3.65
N PHE A 201 -5.81 -2.96 4.28
CA PHE A 201 -5.52 -3.34 5.65
C PHE A 201 -4.86 -2.16 6.38
N ILE A 202 -4.99 -2.12 7.70
CA ILE A 202 -4.25 -1.17 8.53
C ILE A 202 -3.59 -1.95 9.68
N GLY A 203 -2.28 -1.76 9.84
CA GLY A 203 -1.56 -2.13 11.05
C GLY A 203 -1.26 -0.87 11.86
N SER A 204 -1.52 -0.86 13.18
CA SER A 204 -1.36 0.35 13.98
C SER A 204 -0.74 0.08 15.34
N HIS A 205 0.16 0.95 15.77
CA HIS A 205 0.72 0.98 17.13
C HIS A 205 -0.17 1.78 18.10
N ILE A 206 -1.05 2.62 17.59
CA ILE A 206 -2.04 3.40 18.35
C ILE A 206 -3.45 2.93 18.04
N LYS A 207 -4.39 3.14 18.94
CA LYS A 207 -5.79 2.85 18.65
C LYS A 207 -6.34 3.90 17.68
N LEU A 208 -6.98 3.43 16.61
CA LEU A 208 -7.67 4.28 15.64
C LEU A 208 -9.16 4.23 15.90
N GLU A 209 -9.78 5.39 15.99
CA GLU A 209 -11.21 5.52 16.23
C GLU A 209 -11.92 5.79 14.89
N SER A 210 -12.68 4.81 14.41
CA SER A 210 -13.52 4.93 13.21
C SER A 210 -14.53 3.79 13.17
N ASP A 211 -15.79 4.09 12.88
CA ASP A 211 -16.84 3.08 12.71
C ASP A 211 -16.63 2.18 11.49
N LEU A 212 -15.75 2.58 10.57
CA LEU A 212 -15.38 1.80 9.39
C LEU A 212 -14.32 0.73 9.67
N LEU A 213 -13.61 0.81 10.82
CA LEU A 213 -12.53 -0.11 11.16
C LEU A 213 -13.03 -1.24 12.05
N VAL A 214 -12.58 -2.46 11.78
CA VAL A 214 -12.85 -3.64 12.60
C VAL A 214 -11.57 -4.42 12.85
N GLU A 215 -11.36 -4.85 14.10
CA GLU A 215 -10.22 -5.70 14.48
C GLU A 215 -10.46 -7.18 14.14
N GLU A 216 -11.71 -7.56 13.88
CA GLU A 216 -12.05 -8.92 13.47
C GLU A 216 -11.74 -9.15 11.99
N PHE A 217 -11.36 -10.38 11.65
CA PHE A 217 -11.15 -10.78 10.25
C PHE A 217 -12.49 -10.97 9.55
N ILE A 218 -12.83 -10.06 8.67
CA ILE A 218 -14.08 -10.09 7.90
C ILE A 218 -13.84 -10.49 6.45
N SER A 219 -14.88 -11.05 5.82
CA SER A 219 -14.86 -11.55 4.43
C SER A 219 -15.93 -10.90 3.53
N GLU A 220 -16.76 -10.05 4.09
CA GLU A 220 -17.80 -9.32 3.38
C GLU A 220 -17.64 -7.82 3.66
N PHE A 221 -17.84 -7.03 2.61
CA PHE A 221 -17.57 -5.60 2.57
C PHE A 221 -18.70 -4.86 1.88
N THR A 222 -18.76 -3.54 2.03
CA THR A 222 -19.60 -2.63 1.26
C THR A 222 -18.78 -1.65 0.44
N TYR A 223 -19.42 -0.82 -0.35
CA TYR A 223 -18.77 0.33 -0.97
C TYR A 223 -18.98 1.60 -0.14
#